data_c0f9e85bfd3e0ddea49dc8537b602195
#
_entry.id   c0f9e85bfd3e0ddea49dc8537b602195
#
_cell.length_a   1.000
_cell.length_b   1.000
_cell.length_c   1.000
_cell.angle_alpha   90.00
_cell.angle_beta   90.00
_cell.angle_gamma   90.00
#
_symmetry.space_group_name_H-M   'P 1'
#
loop_
_entity.id
_entity.type
_entity.pdbx_description
1 polymer ?
#
loop_
_entity_poly.entity_id
_entity_poly.type
_entity_poly.pdbx_seq_one_letter_code
_entity_poly.pdbx_strand_id
1 'polypeptide(L)'
;MKDIYPASPEWRVSRWFNSEAPLSLGALRGKVVMVSAFQMLCPGCVSESLPQALRVREAFSEGDLAVVGLHTVFEHHEAMTPTSLAAFLHEYRITIPVGVDEANPCDPIPVTMQAYAMRGTPTTLLF
;
A
#
# COMPACT_ATOMS: atom_id res chain seq x y z
N MET A 1 -13.93 4.14 25.03
CA MET A 1 -15.16 3.58 24.47
C MET A 1 -14.82 2.31 23.72
N LYS A 2 -15.60 1.29 23.89
CA LYS A 2 -15.35 0.03 23.22
C LYS A 2 -15.87 0.11 21.78
N ASP A 3 -15.05 -0.30 20.81
CA ASP A 3 -15.47 -0.33 19.41
C ASP A 3 -16.60 -1.34 19.21
N ILE A 4 -17.63 -0.89 18.50
CA ILE A 4 -18.76 -1.74 18.11
C ILE A 4 -18.57 -2.35 16.72
N TYR A 5 -17.53 -1.92 15.99
CA TYR A 5 -17.22 -2.42 14.67
C TYR A 5 -16.08 -3.44 14.72
N PRO A 6 -16.07 -4.41 13.82
CA PRO A 6 -14.93 -5.32 13.71
C PRO A 6 -13.65 -4.53 13.45
N ALA A 7 -12.54 -5.00 14.02
CA ALA A 7 -11.25 -4.43 13.69
C ALA A 7 -10.94 -4.63 12.22
N SER A 8 -10.26 -3.66 11.59
CA SER A 8 -9.79 -3.80 10.22
C SER A 8 -8.80 -4.95 10.13
N PRO A 9 -8.85 -5.75 9.04
CA PRO A 9 -7.88 -6.81 8.83
C PRO A 9 -6.45 -6.26 8.81
N GLU A 10 -5.49 -7.01 9.35
CA GLU A 10 -4.09 -6.67 9.18
C GLU A 10 -3.67 -6.91 7.74
N TRP A 11 -2.69 -6.13 7.30
CA TRP A 11 -2.16 -6.29 5.95
C TRP A 11 -1.31 -7.56 5.86
N ARG A 12 -1.45 -8.28 4.76
CA ARG A 12 -0.64 -9.44 4.45
C ARG A 12 0.37 -9.02 3.38
N VAL A 13 1.58 -8.76 3.79
CA VAL A 13 2.65 -8.22 2.94
C VAL A 13 3.81 -9.19 2.91
N SER A 14 4.24 -9.57 1.71
CA SER A 14 5.33 -10.52 1.52
C SER A 14 6.72 -9.86 1.57
N ARG A 15 6.80 -8.56 1.26
CA ARG A 15 8.07 -7.84 1.23
C ARG A 15 7.82 -6.34 1.41
N TRP A 16 8.73 -5.67 2.13
CA TRP A 16 8.69 -4.22 2.32
C TRP A 16 9.87 -3.54 1.62
N PHE A 17 9.58 -2.37 1.05
CA PHE A 17 10.58 -1.43 0.52
C PHE A 17 10.52 -0.14 1.32
N ASN A 18 11.67 0.54 1.46
CA ASN A 18 11.78 1.82 2.16
C ASN A 18 11.36 1.74 3.64
N SER A 19 11.46 0.58 4.24
CA SER A 19 11.19 0.36 5.65
C SER A 19 12.16 -0.68 6.19
N GLU A 20 12.80 -0.39 7.31
CA GLU A 20 13.74 -1.32 7.94
C GLU A 20 13.05 -2.49 8.62
N ALA A 21 11.79 -2.30 9.01
CA ALA A 21 11.01 -3.32 9.68
C ALA A 21 9.63 -3.45 9.02
N PRO A 22 8.99 -4.62 9.13
CA PRO A 22 7.61 -4.77 8.67
C PRO A 22 6.68 -3.81 9.39
N LEU A 23 5.75 -3.23 8.65
CA LEU A 23 4.72 -2.35 9.19
C LEU A 23 3.39 -3.10 9.30
N SER A 24 2.58 -2.69 10.27
CA SER A 24 1.23 -3.24 10.46
C SER A 24 0.32 -2.16 11.03
N LEU A 25 -0.99 -2.34 10.90
CA LEU A 25 -1.94 -1.44 11.53
C LEU A 25 -1.74 -1.40 13.05
N GLY A 26 -1.47 -2.55 13.65
CA GLY A 26 -1.22 -2.62 15.09
C GLY A 26 -0.01 -1.81 15.52
N ALA A 27 1.06 -1.83 14.73
CA ALA A 27 2.28 -1.07 15.01
C ALA A 27 2.11 0.43 14.81
N LEU A 28 1.11 0.85 14.02
CA LEU A 28 0.86 2.26 13.70
C LEU A 28 -0.29 2.87 14.50
N ARG A 29 -0.72 2.21 15.57
CA ARG A 29 -1.76 2.75 16.45
C ARG A 29 -1.36 4.12 17.00
N GLY A 30 -2.35 5.00 17.11
CA GLY A 30 -2.15 6.36 17.58
C GLY A 30 -1.89 7.37 16.46
N LYS A 31 -1.74 6.89 15.24
CA LYS A 31 -1.58 7.74 14.06
C LYS A 31 -2.75 7.54 13.11
N VAL A 32 -3.03 8.55 12.30
CA VAL A 32 -3.84 8.36 11.11
C VAL A 32 -2.97 7.63 10.09
N VAL A 33 -3.52 6.62 9.45
CA VAL A 33 -2.80 5.83 8.45
C VAL A 33 -3.48 5.97 7.09
N MET A 34 -2.72 6.40 6.10
CA MET A 34 -3.16 6.45 4.71
C MET A 34 -2.44 5.38 3.92
N VAL A 35 -3.20 4.45 3.35
CA VAL A 35 -2.67 3.42 2.45
C VAL A 35 -3.08 3.76 1.02
N SER A 36 -2.09 3.88 0.14
CA SER A 36 -2.32 4.03 -1.29
C SER A 36 -2.06 2.69 -1.97
N ALA A 37 -3.14 1.99 -2.32
CA ALA A 37 -3.05 0.75 -3.08
C ALA A 37 -2.93 1.06 -4.56
N PHE A 38 -1.91 0.52 -5.19
CA PHE A 38 -1.55 0.85 -6.56
C PHE A 38 -0.95 -0.32 -7.33
N GLN A 39 -0.88 -0.16 -8.64
CA GLN A 39 -0.04 -0.98 -9.51
C GLN A 39 0.87 -0.06 -10.33
N MET A 40 2.12 -0.45 -10.53
CA MET A 40 3.07 0.40 -11.27
C MET A 40 2.66 0.63 -12.73
N LEU A 41 1.87 -0.26 -13.33
CA LEU A 41 1.37 -0.11 -14.70
C LEU A 41 -0.03 0.51 -14.77
N CYS A 42 -0.54 1.01 -13.65
CA CYS A 42 -1.85 1.68 -13.61
C CYS A 42 -1.65 3.18 -13.88
N PRO A 43 -2.17 3.72 -15.01
CA PRO A 43 -1.98 5.14 -15.34
C PRO A 43 -2.47 6.11 -14.25
N GLY A 44 -3.66 5.88 -13.70
CA GLY A 44 -4.20 6.73 -12.64
C GLY A 44 -3.38 6.67 -11.35
N CYS A 45 -2.76 5.53 -11.07
CA CYS A 45 -1.87 5.40 -9.93
C CYS A 45 -0.61 6.25 -10.10
N VAL A 46 0.00 6.19 -11.28
CA VAL A 46 1.25 6.91 -11.57
C VAL A 46 1.01 8.40 -11.69
N SER A 47 -0.07 8.81 -12.38
CA SER A 47 -0.32 10.24 -12.64
C SER A 47 -0.99 10.98 -11.49
N GLU A 48 -1.72 10.28 -10.61
CA GLU A 48 -2.54 10.93 -9.59
C GLU A 48 -2.33 10.41 -8.18
N SER A 49 -2.57 9.12 -7.92
CA SER A 49 -2.62 8.63 -6.53
C SER A 49 -1.26 8.59 -5.84
N LEU A 50 -0.21 8.18 -6.52
CA LEU A 50 1.13 8.19 -5.93
C LEU A 50 1.65 9.61 -5.71
N PRO A 51 1.54 10.56 -6.67
CA PRO A 51 1.88 11.95 -6.40
C PRO A 51 1.08 12.54 -5.25
N GLN A 52 -0.22 12.21 -5.12
CA GLN A 52 -1.03 12.64 -3.99
C GLN A 52 -0.49 12.10 -2.67
N ALA A 53 -0.14 10.81 -2.62
CA ALA A 53 0.42 10.20 -1.41
C ALA A 53 1.71 10.89 -0.98
N LEU A 54 2.58 11.23 -1.92
CA LEU A 54 3.82 11.95 -1.63
C LEU A 54 3.55 13.36 -1.13
N ARG A 55 2.57 14.07 -1.69
CA ARG A 55 2.17 15.40 -1.21
C ARG A 55 1.59 15.33 0.20
N VAL A 56 0.81 14.32 0.51
CA VAL A 56 0.26 14.11 1.85
C VAL A 56 1.42 13.85 2.84
N ARG A 57 2.39 13.04 2.44
CA ARG A 57 3.58 12.79 3.28
C ARG A 57 4.31 14.08 3.64
N GLU A 58 4.47 14.98 2.68
CA GLU A 58 5.14 16.25 2.92
C GLU A 58 4.32 17.21 3.79
N ALA A 59 2.99 17.14 3.70
CA ALA A 59 2.10 18.08 4.38
C ALA A 59 1.90 17.79 5.88
N PHE A 60 2.11 16.53 6.31
CA PHE A 60 1.87 16.10 7.69
C PHE A 60 3.11 15.50 8.31
N SER A 61 3.26 15.64 9.62
CA SER A 61 4.39 15.03 10.32
C SER A 61 4.22 13.51 10.42
N GLU A 62 5.34 12.81 10.45
CA GLU A 62 5.33 11.35 10.61
C GLU A 62 4.76 10.90 11.96
N GLY A 63 4.79 11.77 12.96
CA GLY A 63 4.18 11.50 14.26
C GLY A 63 2.67 11.45 14.22
N ASP A 64 2.06 12.20 13.29
CA ASP A 64 0.61 12.33 13.19
C ASP A 64 -0.01 11.44 12.12
N LEU A 65 0.71 11.23 11.02
CA LEU A 65 0.21 10.52 9.86
C LEU A 65 1.28 9.61 9.27
N ALA A 66 0.93 8.35 9.11
CA ALA A 66 1.73 7.39 8.35
C ALA A 66 1.16 7.28 6.94
N VAL A 67 2.02 7.34 5.94
CA VAL A 67 1.66 7.14 4.53
C VAL A 67 2.38 5.89 4.03
N VAL A 68 1.61 4.93 3.54
CA VAL A 68 2.10 3.63 3.11
C VAL A 68 1.56 3.33 1.72
N GLY A 69 2.42 2.85 0.83
CA GLY A 69 2.00 2.29 -0.44
C GLY A 69 1.80 0.78 -0.31
N LEU A 70 0.82 0.27 -1.01
CA LEU A 70 0.59 -1.16 -1.13
C LEU A 70 0.53 -1.52 -2.61
N HIS A 71 1.54 -2.26 -3.09
CA HIS A 71 1.57 -2.72 -4.47
C HIS A 71 0.74 -3.98 -4.57
N THR A 72 -0.52 -3.82 -4.98
CA THR A 72 -1.50 -4.90 -5.05
C THR A 72 -1.68 -5.33 -6.51
N VAL A 73 -1.00 -6.42 -6.88
CA VAL A 73 -0.94 -6.89 -8.28
C VAL A 73 -2.05 -7.89 -8.51
N PHE A 74 -3.02 -7.51 -9.34
CA PHE A 74 -4.13 -8.39 -9.71
C PHE A 74 -4.19 -8.68 -11.22
N GLU A 75 -3.32 -8.06 -12.00
CA GLU A 75 -3.17 -8.29 -13.44
C GLU A 75 -1.71 -8.07 -13.84
N HIS A 76 -1.33 -8.55 -15.02
CA HIS A 76 0.05 -8.41 -15.51
C HIS A 76 1.10 -8.85 -14.48
N HIS A 77 0.85 -9.96 -13.81
CA HIS A 77 1.69 -10.45 -12.70
C HIS A 77 3.16 -10.60 -13.11
N GLU A 78 3.41 -11.09 -14.31
CA GLU A 78 4.78 -11.32 -14.81
C GLU A 78 5.56 -10.02 -15.03
N ALA A 79 4.86 -8.93 -15.32
CA ALA A 79 5.49 -7.62 -15.55
C ALA A 79 5.71 -6.83 -14.28
N MET A 80 4.94 -7.10 -13.22
CA MET A 80 4.96 -6.33 -11.97
C MET A 80 5.49 -7.16 -10.81
N THR A 81 6.72 -7.61 -10.96
CA THR A 81 7.43 -8.38 -9.93
C THR A 81 8.03 -7.45 -8.87
N PRO A 82 8.44 -7.98 -7.71
CA PRO A 82 9.19 -7.18 -6.73
C PRO A 82 10.45 -6.54 -7.30
N THR A 83 11.15 -7.21 -8.23
CA THR A 83 12.32 -6.64 -8.90
C THR A 83 11.94 -5.43 -9.74
N SER A 84 10.87 -5.53 -10.52
CA SER A 84 10.36 -4.40 -11.30
C SER A 84 9.91 -3.26 -10.40
N LEU A 85 9.26 -3.59 -9.29
CA LEU A 85 8.80 -2.59 -8.33
C LEU A 85 9.97 -1.81 -7.72
N ALA A 86 11.05 -2.49 -7.34
CA ALA A 86 12.24 -1.83 -6.81
C ALA A 86 12.78 -0.79 -7.78
N ALA A 87 12.87 -1.13 -9.06
CA ALA A 87 13.31 -0.21 -10.11
C ALA A 87 12.34 0.96 -10.28
N PHE A 88 11.05 0.68 -10.28
CA PHE A 88 10.00 1.70 -10.38
C PHE A 88 10.09 2.71 -9.24
N LEU A 89 10.18 2.23 -8.00
CA LEU A 89 10.27 3.10 -6.83
C LEU A 89 11.52 4.00 -6.89
N HIS A 90 12.63 3.46 -7.34
CA HIS A 90 13.86 4.20 -7.52
C HIS A 90 13.72 5.31 -8.59
N GLU A 91 13.24 4.94 -9.76
CA GLU A 91 13.14 5.88 -10.88
C GLU A 91 12.13 7.00 -10.63
N TYR A 92 11.03 6.70 -9.97
CA TYR A 92 10.01 7.69 -9.64
C TYR A 92 10.22 8.36 -8.28
N ARG A 93 11.34 8.07 -7.61
CA ARG A 93 11.74 8.67 -6.33
C ARG A 93 10.65 8.54 -5.26
N ILE A 94 10.05 7.37 -5.19
CA ILE A 94 9.05 7.06 -4.19
C ILE A 94 9.78 6.57 -2.94
N THR A 95 9.73 7.37 -1.88
CA THR A 95 10.48 7.12 -0.65
C THR A 95 9.61 6.67 0.53
N ILE A 96 8.30 6.72 0.38
CA ILE A 96 7.40 6.18 1.41
C ILE A 96 7.56 4.66 1.51
N PRO A 97 7.27 4.06 2.68
CA PRO A 97 7.24 2.60 2.78
C PRO A 97 6.24 2.01 1.79
N VAL A 98 6.65 0.98 1.08
CA VAL A 98 5.80 0.26 0.12
C VAL A 98 5.87 -1.22 0.42
N GLY A 99 4.70 -1.81 0.67
CA GLY A 99 4.55 -3.25 0.84
C GLY A 99 4.08 -3.92 -0.44
N VAL A 100 4.51 -5.15 -0.64
CA VAL A 100 4.01 -6.02 -1.71
C VAL A 100 2.87 -6.86 -1.15
N ASP A 101 1.67 -6.66 -1.66
CA ASP A 101 0.50 -7.44 -1.23
C ASP A 101 0.75 -8.93 -1.50
N GLU A 102 0.50 -9.76 -0.50
CA GLU A 102 0.77 -11.19 -0.58
C GLU A 102 -0.05 -11.86 -1.68
N ALA A 103 0.63 -12.55 -2.58
CA ALA A 103 -0.03 -13.26 -3.66
C ALA A 103 -0.92 -14.38 -3.12
N ASN A 104 -2.09 -14.57 -3.74
CA ASN A 104 -2.97 -15.67 -3.43
C ASN A 104 -2.69 -16.81 -4.42
N PRO A 105 -2.33 -18.00 -3.97
CA PRO A 105 -1.98 -19.10 -4.89
C PRO A 105 -3.19 -19.60 -5.71
N CYS A 106 -4.41 -19.32 -5.27
CA CYS A 106 -5.64 -19.83 -5.91
C CYS A 106 -6.43 -18.76 -6.65
N ASP A 107 -5.98 -17.50 -6.63
CA ASP A 107 -6.74 -16.38 -7.16
C ASP A 107 -5.79 -15.28 -7.64
N PRO A 108 -6.05 -14.63 -8.80
CA PRO A 108 -5.20 -13.54 -9.25
C PRO A 108 -5.24 -12.31 -8.32
N ILE A 109 -6.28 -12.19 -7.48
CA ILE A 109 -6.43 -11.07 -6.56
C ILE A 109 -5.62 -11.33 -5.28
N PRO A 110 -4.70 -10.41 -4.89
CA PRO A 110 -3.88 -10.61 -3.70
C PRO A 110 -4.68 -10.61 -2.40
N VAL A 111 -4.07 -11.10 -1.35
CA VAL A 111 -4.73 -11.37 -0.07
C VAL A 111 -5.30 -10.11 0.59
N THR A 112 -4.52 -9.03 0.68
CA THR A 112 -5.01 -7.79 1.32
C THR A 112 -6.08 -7.13 0.47
N MET A 113 -5.91 -7.12 -0.85
CA MET A 113 -6.91 -6.58 -1.75
C MET A 113 -8.26 -7.26 -1.55
N GLN A 114 -8.28 -8.59 -1.45
CA GLN A 114 -9.48 -9.36 -1.17
C GLN A 114 -10.07 -9.03 0.20
N ALA A 115 -9.23 -8.96 1.23
CA ALA A 115 -9.69 -8.72 2.60
C ALA A 115 -10.43 -7.38 2.73
N TYR A 116 -10.01 -6.36 1.99
CA TYR A 116 -10.64 -5.04 1.99
C TYR A 116 -11.66 -4.85 0.87
N ALA A 117 -11.94 -5.89 0.10
CA ALA A 117 -12.88 -5.85 -1.03
C ALA A 117 -12.59 -4.69 -2.00
N MET A 118 -11.32 -4.43 -2.26
CA MET A 118 -10.94 -3.40 -3.23
C MET A 118 -11.38 -3.82 -4.63
N ARG A 119 -11.89 -2.85 -5.39
CA ARG A 119 -12.42 -3.10 -6.74
C ARG A 119 -11.38 -2.88 -7.83
N GLY A 120 -10.26 -2.30 -7.51
CA GLY A 120 -9.20 -1.98 -8.46
C GLY A 120 -8.23 -0.98 -7.87
N THR A 121 -7.38 -0.42 -8.71
CA THR A 121 -6.44 0.62 -8.34
C THR A 121 -6.65 1.85 -9.20
N PRO A 122 -6.40 3.05 -8.68
CA PRO A 122 -5.96 3.30 -7.30
C PRO A 122 -7.09 3.13 -6.28
N THR A 123 -6.73 2.70 -5.09
CA THR A 123 -7.63 2.70 -3.93
C THR A 123 -6.90 3.34 -2.76
N THR A 124 -7.56 4.27 -2.08
CA THR A 124 -6.99 4.89 -0.88
C THR A 124 -7.79 4.44 0.34
N LEU A 125 -7.09 3.92 1.34
CA LEU A 125 -7.67 3.51 2.61
C LEU A 125 -7.19 4.44 3.70
N LEU A 126 -8.09 4.85 4.60
CA LEU A 126 -7.77 5.67 5.76
C LEU A 126 -8.15 4.92 7.04
N PHE A 127 -7.25 4.95 7.99
CA PHE A 127 -7.44 4.31 9.29
C PHE A 127 -7.25 5.29 10.43
#